data_1ab8cfbf6898cd1031abf05afed1ba70
#
_entry.id   1ab8cfbf6898cd1031abf05afed1ba70
#
_cell.length_a   1.000
_cell.length_b   1.000
_cell.length_c   1.000
_cell.angle_alpha   90.00
_cell.angle_beta   90.00
_cell.angle_gamma   90.00
#
_symmetry.space_group_name_H-M   'P 1'
#
loop_
_entity.id
_entity.type
_entity.pdbx_description
1 polymer ?
#
loop_
_entity_poly.entity_id
_entity_poly.type
_entity_poly.pdbx_seq_one_letter_code
_entity_poly.pdbx_strand_id
1 'polypeptide(L)'
;MNFLVILLSVILIIVIVYMIYTSIYSTTLISKEVDMKDKIADISASSLTKPDAVRYSYNVWIYMDKPVSGNKQIFNRINDLGLFIDGTTSTLSMKLYRRISTNLSSTGDDMKYQISNNFPLQKWTLITISIDNSTIDMYLDGKLVKSVIDPVGTDGIKHSPDNTSSISFGGIPGTYMSKFSRVLAPSNPQTAWNLYMEGSGSDKGLANLVNRYNMNISLMRDNAVARSISLF
;
A
#
# COMPACT_ATOMS: atom_id res chain seq x y z
N MET A 1 18.55 -33.35 26.88
CA MET A 1 18.19 -31.96 26.43
C MET A 1 16.71 -31.77 26.75
N ASN A 2 16.35 -30.72 27.51
CA ASN A 2 14.98 -30.58 28.02
C ASN A 2 14.01 -30.33 26.87
N PHE A 3 12.92 -31.08 26.82
CA PHE A 3 11.84 -30.93 25.82
C PHE A 3 11.44 -29.46 25.63
N LEU A 4 11.40 -28.68 26.70
CA LEU A 4 11.07 -27.25 26.70
C LEU A 4 12.09 -26.42 25.92
N VAL A 5 13.39 -26.77 25.96
CA VAL A 5 14.44 -26.03 25.19
C VAL A 5 14.30 -26.33 23.70
N ILE A 6 13.96 -27.58 23.34
CA ILE A 6 13.73 -27.93 21.93
C ILE A 6 12.50 -27.21 21.40
N LEU A 7 11.40 -27.19 22.14
CA LEU A 7 10.17 -26.49 21.77
C LEU A 7 10.43 -24.99 21.55
N LEU A 8 11.15 -24.35 22.49
CA LEU A 8 11.48 -22.93 22.40
C LEU A 8 12.36 -22.61 21.18
N SER A 9 13.34 -23.49 20.88
CA SER A 9 14.20 -23.30 19.72
C SER A 9 13.44 -23.44 18.40
N VAL A 10 12.49 -24.36 18.31
CA VAL A 10 11.63 -24.52 17.12
C VAL A 10 10.75 -23.29 16.91
N ILE A 11 10.12 -22.77 17.97
CA ILE A 11 9.33 -21.54 17.89
C ILE A 11 10.19 -20.36 17.43
N LEU A 12 11.40 -20.21 17.99
CA LEU A 12 12.32 -19.15 17.60
C LEU A 12 12.68 -19.23 16.11
N ILE A 13 12.97 -20.43 15.60
CA ILE A 13 13.29 -20.66 14.19
C ILE A 13 12.09 -20.27 13.30
N ILE A 14 10.87 -20.65 13.67
CA ILE A 14 9.66 -20.30 12.94
C ILE A 14 9.48 -18.77 12.88
N VAL A 15 9.70 -18.09 13.99
CA VAL A 15 9.62 -16.60 14.05
C VAL A 15 10.68 -15.97 13.15
N ILE A 16 11.92 -16.47 13.19
CA ILE A 16 13.01 -15.94 12.34
C ILE A 16 12.68 -16.17 10.86
N VAL A 17 12.24 -17.37 10.49
CA VAL A 17 11.85 -17.69 9.10
C VAL A 17 10.69 -16.79 8.65
N TYR A 18 9.69 -16.57 9.51
CA TYR A 18 8.58 -15.67 9.23
C TYR A 18 9.06 -14.22 9.04
N MET A 19 9.97 -13.72 9.89
CA MET A 19 10.53 -12.38 9.75
C MET A 19 11.33 -12.22 8.45
N ILE A 20 12.13 -13.21 8.09
CA ILE A 20 12.90 -13.23 6.83
C ILE A 20 11.93 -13.27 5.64
N TYR A 21 10.90 -14.11 5.68
CA TYR A 21 9.90 -14.21 4.65
C TYR A 21 9.18 -12.86 4.43
N THR A 22 8.69 -12.21 5.48
CA THR A 22 8.02 -10.91 5.39
C THR A 22 8.97 -9.82 4.88
N SER A 23 10.24 -9.84 5.28
CA SER A 23 11.25 -8.87 4.84
C SER A 23 11.59 -9.00 3.34
N ILE A 24 11.64 -10.23 2.81
CA ILE A 24 11.96 -10.47 1.39
C ILE A 24 10.80 -10.09 0.47
N TYR A 25 9.55 -10.30 0.91
CA TYR A 25 8.38 -10.10 0.06
C TYR A 25 7.71 -8.73 0.22
N SER A 26 8.02 -7.99 1.27
CA SER A 26 7.49 -6.64 1.51
C SER A 26 8.53 -5.60 1.13
N THR A 27 8.47 -5.10 -0.09
CA THR A 27 9.33 -3.98 -0.50
C THR A 27 8.63 -2.66 -0.15
N THR A 28 8.80 -2.22 1.10
CA THR A 28 8.42 -0.87 1.50
C THR A 28 9.43 0.10 0.92
N LEU A 29 9.00 0.93 -0.02
CA LEU A 29 9.84 1.90 -0.72
C LEU A 29 9.99 3.19 0.08
N ILE A 30 8.93 3.61 0.78
CA ILE A 30 8.93 4.74 1.71
C ILE A 30 8.25 4.28 2.98
N SER A 31 9.00 4.13 4.06
CA SER A 31 8.48 3.60 5.34
C SER A 31 7.95 4.67 6.29
N LYS A 32 8.53 5.88 6.22
CA LYS A 32 8.20 7.00 7.11
C LYS A 32 7.18 7.92 6.47
N GLU A 33 6.53 8.71 7.31
CA GLU A 33 5.70 9.82 6.86
C GLU A 33 6.56 10.87 6.15
N VAL A 34 6.09 11.32 5.00
CA VAL A 34 6.75 12.34 4.17
C VAL A 34 5.72 13.40 3.80
N ASP A 35 6.07 14.68 3.98
CA ASP A 35 5.31 15.80 3.46
C ASP A 35 5.49 15.86 1.93
N MET A 36 4.40 15.81 1.20
CA MET A 36 4.40 15.89 -0.26
C MET A 36 4.48 17.33 -0.79
N LYS A 37 4.67 18.32 0.09
CA LYS A 37 4.84 19.73 -0.33
C LYS A 37 6.05 19.89 -1.26
N ASP A 38 7.16 19.26 -0.89
CA ASP A 38 8.37 19.23 -1.70
C ASP A 38 8.40 17.98 -2.58
N LYS A 39 9.12 18.07 -3.71
CA LYS A 39 9.24 16.90 -4.58
C LYS A 39 10.00 15.78 -3.87
N ILE A 40 9.32 14.66 -3.67
CA ILE A 40 9.96 13.43 -3.18
C ILE A 40 10.89 12.89 -4.28
N ALA A 41 12.05 12.36 -3.90
CA ALA A 41 12.97 11.75 -4.84
C ALA A 41 12.32 10.59 -5.60
N ASP A 42 12.55 10.53 -6.90
CA ASP A 42 12.04 9.45 -7.74
C ASP A 42 12.69 8.12 -7.35
N ILE A 43 11.92 7.04 -7.37
CA ILE A 43 12.42 5.70 -7.09
C ILE A 43 12.81 5.06 -8.42
N SER A 44 14.10 4.76 -8.57
CA SER A 44 14.61 4.15 -9.80
C SER A 44 14.02 2.76 -10.06
N ALA A 45 13.78 2.43 -11.31
CA ALA A 45 13.37 1.08 -11.71
C ALA A 45 14.37 0.00 -11.27
N SER A 46 15.67 0.32 -11.22
CA SER A 46 16.72 -0.60 -10.77
C SER A 46 16.63 -0.99 -9.29
N SER A 47 15.93 -0.18 -8.47
CA SER A 47 15.68 -0.49 -7.06
C SER A 47 14.42 -1.33 -6.85
N LEU A 48 13.62 -1.54 -7.90
CA LEU A 48 12.40 -2.34 -7.84
C LEU A 48 12.72 -3.81 -8.10
N THR A 49 12.25 -4.69 -7.24
CA THR A 49 12.30 -6.13 -7.50
C THR A 49 11.32 -6.47 -8.62
N LYS A 50 11.80 -7.12 -9.71
CA LYS A 50 11.00 -7.51 -10.89
C LYS A 50 10.08 -6.38 -11.36
N PRO A 51 10.63 -5.27 -11.87
CA PRO A 51 9.85 -4.10 -12.25
C PRO A 51 8.83 -4.38 -13.37
N ASP A 52 9.04 -5.40 -14.16
CA ASP A 52 8.23 -5.89 -15.29
C ASP A 52 7.16 -6.94 -14.88
N ALA A 53 7.03 -7.23 -13.59
CA ALA A 53 6.03 -8.19 -13.12
C ALA A 53 4.60 -7.75 -13.50
N VAL A 54 3.77 -8.70 -13.91
CA VAL A 54 2.36 -8.51 -14.27
C VAL A 54 1.40 -8.85 -13.11
N ARG A 55 1.96 -9.26 -11.97
CA ARG A 55 1.24 -9.60 -10.74
C ARG A 55 1.90 -8.88 -9.57
N TYR A 56 1.27 -7.83 -9.09
CA TYR A 56 1.81 -6.98 -8.02
C TYR A 56 0.70 -6.12 -7.41
N SER A 57 1.02 -5.46 -6.32
CA SER A 57 0.16 -4.43 -5.74
C SER A 57 0.98 -3.22 -5.31
N TYR A 58 0.38 -2.04 -5.42
CA TYR A 58 0.84 -0.81 -4.80
C TYR A 58 -0.02 -0.48 -3.60
N ASN A 59 0.62 -0.09 -2.50
CA ASN A 59 -0.05 0.32 -1.28
C ASN A 59 0.51 1.66 -0.84
N VAL A 60 -0.36 2.57 -0.45
CA VAL A 60 0.04 3.90 0.02
C VAL A 60 -0.98 4.45 0.99
N TRP A 61 -0.51 5.02 2.10
CA TRP A 61 -1.31 5.82 2.99
C TRP A 61 -1.19 7.29 2.61
N ILE A 62 -2.33 7.96 2.47
CA ILE A 62 -2.43 9.37 2.12
C ILE A 62 -3.28 10.09 3.16
N TYR A 63 -2.78 11.23 3.62
CA TYR A 63 -3.52 12.19 4.43
C TYR A 63 -3.54 13.54 3.69
N MET A 64 -4.72 14.12 3.53
CA MET A 64 -4.88 15.43 2.93
C MET A 64 -5.53 16.36 3.95
N ASP A 65 -4.83 17.44 4.29
CA ASP A 65 -5.32 18.44 5.23
C ASP A 65 -6.47 19.27 4.65
N LYS A 66 -6.35 19.65 3.40
CA LYS A 66 -7.29 20.48 2.66
C LYS A 66 -7.37 20.10 1.19
N PRO A 67 -8.44 20.49 0.48
CA PRO A 67 -8.52 20.28 -0.95
C PRO A 67 -7.36 20.95 -1.68
N VAL A 68 -6.84 20.29 -2.70
CA VAL A 68 -5.81 20.86 -3.59
C VAL A 68 -6.47 21.43 -4.85
N SER A 69 -5.80 22.31 -5.55
CA SER A 69 -6.33 22.86 -6.81
C SER A 69 -5.94 21.96 -7.99
N GLY A 70 -6.91 21.63 -8.81
CA GLY A 70 -6.73 20.88 -10.06
C GLY A 70 -6.27 19.44 -9.86
N ASN A 71 -5.84 18.82 -10.95
CA ASN A 71 -5.40 17.44 -10.96
C ASN A 71 -3.94 17.34 -10.50
N LYS A 72 -3.69 16.53 -9.45
CA LYS A 72 -2.37 16.33 -8.86
C LYS A 72 -1.98 14.85 -8.92
N GLN A 73 -0.73 14.62 -9.21
CA GLN A 73 -0.12 13.29 -9.21
C GLN A 73 0.25 12.91 -7.77
N ILE A 74 -0.27 11.80 -7.27
CA ILE A 74 0.19 11.21 -6.01
C ILE A 74 1.49 10.45 -6.30
N PHE A 75 1.43 9.47 -7.18
CA PHE A 75 2.61 8.85 -7.78
C PHE A 75 2.32 8.46 -9.23
N ASN A 76 3.36 8.29 -10.01
CA ASN A 76 3.23 7.87 -11.39
C ASN A 76 4.45 7.06 -11.81
N ARG A 77 4.20 5.95 -12.46
CA ARG A 77 5.19 5.16 -13.16
C ARG A 77 4.73 5.03 -14.60
N ILE A 78 5.43 5.72 -15.49
CA ILE A 78 5.14 5.68 -16.94
C ILE A 78 5.26 4.22 -17.42
N ASN A 79 4.38 3.79 -18.34
CA ASN A 79 4.27 2.43 -18.84
C ASN A 79 3.83 1.37 -17.79
N ASP A 80 3.31 1.82 -16.65
CA ASP A 80 2.71 0.99 -15.62
C ASP A 80 1.39 1.62 -15.18
N LEU A 81 1.37 2.29 -14.05
CA LEU A 81 0.19 2.99 -13.56
C LEU A 81 0.56 4.29 -12.83
N GLY A 82 -0.39 5.21 -12.81
CA GLY A 82 -0.32 6.42 -12.03
C GLY A 82 -1.57 6.62 -11.17
N LEU A 83 -1.40 7.19 -9.98
CA LEU A 83 -2.46 7.56 -9.07
C LEU A 83 -2.55 9.08 -8.99
N PHE A 84 -3.76 9.61 -9.20
CA PHE A 84 -4.02 11.04 -9.29
C PHE A 84 -5.21 11.43 -8.43
N ILE A 85 -5.16 12.65 -7.91
CA ILE A 85 -6.27 13.28 -7.20
C ILE A 85 -6.64 14.59 -7.90
N ASP A 86 -7.89 14.72 -8.24
CA ASP A 86 -8.46 16.01 -8.64
C ASP A 86 -9.06 16.66 -7.40
N GLY A 87 -8.35 17.66 -6.88
CA GLY A 87 -8.77 18.34 -5.67
C GLY A 87 -9.98 19.25 -5.86
N THR A 88 -10.33 19.61 -7.08
CA THR A 88 -11.53 20.41 -7.37
C THR A 88 -12.80 19.58 -7.15
N THR A 89 -12.74 18.31 -7.50
CA THR A 89 -13.87 17.37 -7.41
C THR A 89 -13.69 16.32 -6.32
N SER A 90 -12.57 16.35 -5.58
CA SER A 90 -12.15 15.32 -4.63
C SER A 90 -12.15 13.90 -5.24
N THR A 91 -11.86 13.82 -6.54
CA THR A 91 -11.90 12.55 -7.28
C THR A 91 -10.53 11.89 -7.29
N LEU A 92 -10.45 10.69 -6.71
CA LEU A 92 -9.29 9.81 -6.81
C LEU A 92 -9.41 8.95 -8.05
N SER A 93 -8.39 8.94 -8.88
CA SER A 93 -8.36 8.18 -10.12
C SER A 93 -7.01 7.50 -10.34
N MET A 94 -7.06 6.33 -10.96
CA MET A 94 -5.90 5.61 -11.47
C MET A 94 -5.85 5.76 -12.98
N LYS A 95 -4.65 5.91 -13.51
CA LYS A 95 -4.35 5.84 -14.94
C LYS A 95 -3.51 4.59 -15.19
N LEU A 96 -3.98 3.71 -16.06
CA LEU A 96 -3.24 2.56 -16.50
C LEU A 96 -2.63 2.87 -17.87
N TYR A 97 -1.33 2.75 -17.98
CA TYR A 97 -0.62 2.96 -19.24
C TYR A 97 -0.61 1.66 -20.04
N ARG A 98 -1.07 1.75 -21.28
CA ARG A 98 -1.02 0.64 -22.22
C ARG A 98 0.21 0.74 -23.08
N ARG A 99 0.94 -0.34 -23.14
CA ARG A 99 2.07 -0.47 -24.05
C ARG A 99 1.57 -0.98 -25.39
N ILE A 100 1.55 -0.14 -26.43
CA ILE A 100 1.32 -0.57 -27.78
C ILE A 100 2.62 -1.17 -28.32
N SER A 101 2.54 -2.42 -28.73
CA SER A 101 3.64 -3.21 -29.26
C SER A 101 4.16 -2.65 -30.56
N THR A 102 5.01 -1.83 -30.74
CA THR A 102 5.93 -1.59 -31.87
C THR A 102 6.41 -0.16 -32.11
N ASN A 103 5.74 0.87 -31.57
CA ASN A 103 6.24 2.25 -31.73
C ASN A 103 6.16 3.01 -30.39
N LEU A 104 7.31 3.40 -29.88
CA LEU A 104 7.52 4.16 -28.63
C LEU A 104 6.81 5.54 -28.62
N SER A 105 6.11 5.92 -29.66
CA SER A 105 5.57 7.27 -29.87
C SER A 105 4.04 7.37 -29.87
N SER A 106 3.32 6.28 -29.71
CA SER A 106 1.87 6.39 -29.62
C SER A 106 1.47 6.53 -28.16
N THR A 107 0.95 7.70 -27.81
CA THR A 107 0.01 7.91 -26.70
C THR A 107 -1.19 7.00 -26.94
N GLY A 108 -1.00 5.70 -26.72
CA GLY A 108 -2.07 4.73 -26.81
C GLY A 108 -3.15 5.04 -25.80
N ASP A 109 -4.32 4.51 -25.98
CA ASP A 109 -5.51 4.68 -25.16
C ASP A 109 -5.24 4.34 -23.68
N ASP A 110 -4.58 5.27 -22.97
CA ASP A 110 -4.40 5.14 -21.53
C ASP A 110 -5.77 5.08 -20.87
N MET A 111 -5.98 4.04 -20.08
CA MET A 111 -7.25 3.85 -19.41
C MET A 111 -7.25 4.59 -18.07
N LYS A 112 -8.25 5.46 -17.91
CA LYS A 112 -8.48 6.15 -16.64
C LYS A 112 -9.64 5.50 -15.89
N TYR A 113 -9.37 5.06 -14.67
CA TYR A 113 -10.36 4.48 -13.77
C TYR A 113 -10.57 5.39 -12.57
N GLN A 114 -11.80 5.84 -12.37
CA GLN A 114 -12.18 6.56 -11.16
C GLN A 114 -12.32 5.55 -10.02
N ILE A 115 -11.62 5.80 -8.91
CA ILE A 115 -11.65 4.97 -7.69
C ILE A 115 -12.72 5.50 -6.73
N SER A 116 -12.71 6.83 -6.49
CA SER A 116 -13.65 7.49 -5.62
C SER A 116 -13.91 8.90 -6.14
N ASN A 117 -15.14 9.38 -6.00
CA ASN A 117 -15.55 10.76 -6.29
C ASN A 117 -15.63 11.62 -5.03
N ASN A 118 -15.32 11.08 -3.88
CA ASN A 118 -15.31 11.79 -2.62
C ASN A 118 -14.17 11.25 -1.74
N PHE A 119 -12.93 11.61 -2.13
CA PHE A 119 -11.77 11.21 -1.33
C PHE A 119 -11.76 11.95 0.00
N PRO A 120 -11.61 11.26 1.14
CA PRO A 120 -11.73 11.87 2.45
C PRO A 120 -10.57 12.85 2.73
N LEU A 121 -10.90 13.95 3.40
CA LEU A 121 -9.93 14.91 3.93
C LEU A 121 -9.73 14.70 5.43
N GLN A 122 -8.60 15.18 5.95
CA GLN A 122 -8.24 15.15 7.37
C GLN A 122 -8.31 13.77 8.00
N LYS A 123 -8.07 12.75 7.17
CA LYS A 123 -8.05 11.35 7.58
C LYS A 123 -6.97 10.60 6.79
N TRP A 124 -6.19 9.78 7.49
CA TRP A 124 -5.34 8.81 6.83
C TRP A 124 -6.19 7.76 6.10
N THR A 125 -5.96 7.62 4.82
CA THR A 125 -6.68 6.67 3.95
C THR A 125 -5.68 5.76 3.27
N LEU A 126 -5.86 4.45 3.42
CA LEU A 126 -5.09 3.45 2.69
C LEU A 126 -5.67 3.27 1.29
N ILE A 127 -4.83 3.40 0.29
CA ILE A 127 -5.13 3.07 -1.10
C ILE A 127 -4.32 1.85 -1.47
N THR A 128 -4.99 0.78 -1.90
CA THR A 128 -4.35 -0.42 -2.43
C THR A 128 -4.83 -0.64 -3.86
N ILE A 129 -3.89 -0.77 -4.79
CA ILE A 129 -4.16 -1.13 -6.19
C ILE A 129 -3.50 -2.47 -6.44
N SER A 130 -4.29 -3.47 -6.76
CA SER A 130 -3.88 -4.85 -7.00
C SER A 130 -4.00 -5.17 -8.47
N ILE A 131 -2.93 -5.62 -9.08
CA ILE A 131 -2.88 -6.07 -10.48
C ILE A 131 -2.64 -7.57 -10.48
N ASP A 132 -3.57 -8.32 -11.04
CA ASP A 132 -3.43 -9.75 -11.31
C ASP A 132 -3.66 -10.02 -12.79
N ASN A 133 -2.60 -9.92 -13.56
CA ASN A 133 -2.64 -9.97 -15.04
C ASN A 133 -3.58 -8.88 -15.61
N SER A 134 -4.79 -9.26 -16.01
CA SER A 134 -5.80 -8.36 -16.55
C SER A 134 -6.80 -7.87 -15.51
N THR A 135 -6.83 -8.45 -14.33
CA THR A 135 -7.76 -8.03 -13.26
C THR A 135 -7.11 -6.94 -12.41
N ILE A 136 -7.85 -5.87 -12.19
CA ILE A 136 -7.41 -4.72 -11.40
C ILE A 136 -8.42 -4.50 -10.30
N ASP A 137 -7.99 -4.70 -9.06
CA ASP A 137 -8.78 -4.45 -7.86
C ASP A 137 -8.27 -3.21 -7.14
N MET A 138 -9.18 -2.34 -6.75
CA MET A 138 -8.89 -1.08 -6.07
C MET A 138 -9.58 -1.08 -4.72
N TYR A 139 -8.80 -0.85 -3.67
CA TYR A 139 -9.29 -0.86 -2.29
C TYR A 139 -9.06 0.51 -1.66
N LEU A 140 -10.01 0.95 -0.85
CA LEU A 140 -9.87 2.07 0.07
C LEU A 140 -10.13 1.59 1.49
N ASP A 141 -9.22 1.92 2.40
CA ASP A 141 -9.30 1.51 3.82
C ASP A 141 -9.59 -0.01 3.96
N GLY A 142 -8.90 -0.83 3.15
CA GLY A 142 -9.03 -2.28 3.15
C GLY A 142 -10.31 -2.83 2.50
N LYS A 143 -11.19 -1.98 1.96
CA LYS A 143 -12.45 -2.38 1.34
C LYS A 143 -12.35 -2.27 -0.18
N LEU A 144 -12.77 -3.30 -0.89
CA LEU A 144 -12.87 -3.29 -2.36
C LEU A 144 -13.91 -2.25 -2.79
N VAL A 145 -13.46 -1.24 -3.53
CA VAL A 145 -14.34 -0.19 -4.06
C VAL A 145 -14.58 -0.32 -5.56
N LYS A 146 -13.64 -0.96 -6.26
CA LYS A 146 -13.78 -1.21 -7.70
C LYS A 146 -12.95 -2.41 -8.11
N SER A 147 -13.51 -3.22 -8.99
CA SER A 147 -12.81 -4.29 -9.70
C SER A 147 -13.10 -4.12 -11.19
N VAL A 148 -12.07 -4.18 -12.01
CA VAL A 148 -12.17 -4.06 -13.45
C VAL A 148 -11.29 -5.11 -14.12
N ILE A 149 -11.71 -5.53 -15.30
CA ILE A 149 -10.87 -6.33 -16.19
C ILE A 149 -10.32 -5.37 -17.22
N ASP A 150 -9.00 -5.25 -17.30
CA ASP A 150 -8.38 -4.48 -18.38
C ASP A 150 -8.72 -5.18 -19.69
N PRO A 151 -9.48 -4.54 -20.59
CA PRO A 151 -9.79 -5.15 -21.87
C PRO A 151 -8.47 -5.38 -22.59
N VAL A 152 -8.16 -6.63 -22.84
CA VAL A 152 -7.07 -6.99 -23.76
C VAL A 152 -7.35 -6.21 -25.03
N GLY A 153 -6.44 -5.35 -25.45
CA GLY A 153 -6.59 -4.61 -26.70
C GLY A 153 -6.86 -5.57 -27.85
N THR A 154 -7.42 -5.08 -28.95
CA THR A 154 -7.68 -5.86 -30.19
C THR A 154 -6.47 -6.67 -30.63
N ASP A 155 -5.28 -6.31 -30.17
CA ASP A 155 -3.99 -6.95 -30.47
C ASP A 155 -3.57 -8.03 -29.47
N GLY A 156 -4.42 -8.38 -28.51
CA GLY A 156 -4.11 -9.39 -27.48
C GLY A 156 -3.02 -9.00 -26.49
N ILE A 157 -2.63 -7.72 -26.45
CA ILE A 157 -1.53 -7.24 -25.60
C ILE A 157 -2.07 -6.92 -24.21
N LYS A 158 -1.59 -7.65 -23.23
CA LYS A 158 -1.83 -7.39 -21.82
C LYS A 158 -1.01 -6.19 -21.37
N HIS A 159 -1.53 -5.47 -20.36
CA HIS A 159 -0.71 -4.51 -19.62
C HIS A 159 0.56 -5.20 -19.12
N SER A 160 1.71 -4.66 -19.49
CA SER A 160 3.02 -5.15 -19.03
C SER A 160 3.88 -3.95 -18.68
N PRO A 161 4.16 -3.77 -17.38
CA PRO A 161 5.09 -2.74 -16.95
C PRO A 161 6.45 -2.90 -17.63
N ASP A 162 7.13 -1.81 -17.87
CA ASP A 162 8.51 -1.88 -18.33
C ASP A 162 9.51 -2.02 -17.17
N ASN A 163 10.75 -2.30 -17.49
CA ASN A 163 11.83 -2.45 -16.52
C ASN A 163 12.70 -1.20 -16.38
N THR A 164 12.35 -0.09 -17.04
CA THR A 164 13.17 1.13 -17.11
C THR A 164 12.53 2.33 -16.40
N SER A 165 11.20 2.39 -16.34
CA SER A 165 10.50 3.55 -15.80
C SER A 165 10.59 3.64 -14.29
N SER A 166 11.01 4.79 -13.81
CA SER A 166 11.06 5.15 -12.39
C SER A 166 9.66 5.51 -11.87
N ILE A 167 9.47 5.39 -10.56
CA ILE A 167 8.28 5.90 -9.89
C ILE A 167 8.54 7.35 -9.50
N SER A 168 7.73 8.27 -9.99
CA SER A 168 7.79 9.68 -9.66
C SER A 168 6.64 10.09 -8.75
N PHE A 169 6.86 11.11 -7.93
CA PHE A 169 5.88 11.65 -7.00
C PHE A 169 5.58 13.10 -7.34
N GLY A 170 4.34 13.52 -7.11
CA GLY A 170 3.94 14.92 -7.29
C GLY A 170 4.20 15.75 -6.03
N GLY A 171 4.44 17.06 -6.24
CA GLY A 171 4.43 18.03 -5.14
C GLY A 171 2.99 18.44 -4.81
N ILE A 172 2.48 18.07 -3.63
CA ILE A 172 1.10 18.36 -3.22
C ILE A 172 1.11 19.00 -1.82
N PRO A 173 1.04 20.32 -1.72
CA PRO A 173 1.05 21.02 -0.43
C PRO A 173 -0.12 20.60 0.47
N GLY A 174 0.13 20.38 1.76
CA GLY A 174 -0.88 19.94 2.73
C GLY A 174 -1.31 18.49 2.56
N THR A 175 -0.47 17.69 1.90
CA THR A 175 -0.69 16.25 1.73
C THR A 175 0.53 15.50 2.26
N TYR A 176 0.27 14.43 2.99
CA TYR A 176 1.28 13.56 3.58
C TYR A 176 1.11 12.15 3.05
N MET A 177 2.22 11.49 2.82
CA MET A 177 2.28 10.10 2.35
C MET A 177 3.05 9.25 3.36
N SER A 178 2.62 8.01 3.56
CA SER A 178 3.31 7.05 4.41
C SER A 178 3.19 5.64 3.86
N LYS A 179 4.13 4.76 4.24
CA LYS A 179 4.14 3.33 3.89
C LYS A 179 3.87 3.05 2.41
N PHE A 180 4.52 3.81 1.52
CA PHE A 180 4.45 3.49 0.10
C PHE A 180 5.22 2.20 -0.17
N SER A 181 4.54 1.21 -0.72
CA SER A 181 5.12 -0.10 -1.01
C SER A 181 4.65 -0.67 -2.35
N ARG A 182 5.50 -1.46 -2.97
CA ARG A 182 5.17 -2.32 -4.10
C ARG A 182 5.46 -3.76 -3.72
N VAL A 183 4.43 -4.59 -3.71
CA VAL A 183 4.52 -6.01 -3.34
C VAL A 183 4.37 -6.86 -4.60
N LEU A 184 5.22 -7.88 -4.76
CA LEU A 184 5.19 -8.80 -5.91
C LEU A 184 4.11 -9.89 -5.79
N ALA A 185 2.96 -9.49 -5.32
CA ALA A 185 1.78 -10.33 -5.24
C ALA A 185 0.54 -9.45 -5.38
N PRO A 186 -0.52 -9.90 -6.05
CA PRO A 186 -1.79 -9.22 -6.00
C PRO A 186 -2.36 -9.26 -4.57
N SER A 187 -3.00 -8.17 -4.16
CA SER A 187 -3.71 -8.10 -2.89
C SER A 187 -5.11 -8.65 -3.05
N ASN A 188 -5.51 -9.53 -2.15
CA ASN A 188 -6.90 -9.95 -1.98
C ASN A 188 -7.58 -9.11 -0.86
N PRO A 189 -8.91 -9.22 -0.65
CA PRO A 189 -9.62 -8.44 0.37
C PRO A 189 -9.05 -8.62 1.78
N GLN A 190 -8.60 -9.84 2.15
CA GLN A 190 -8.02 -10.08 3.46
C GLN A 190 -6.66 -9.40 3.61
N THR A 191 -5.82 -9.45 2.57
CA THR A 191 -4.52 -8.76 2.56
C THR A 191 -4.70 -7.25 2.66
N ALA A 192 -5.63 -6.67 1.88
CA ALA A 192 -5.94 -5.24 1.94
C ALA A 192 -6.45 -4.82 3.31
N TRP A 193 -7.29 -5.64 3.94
CA TRP A 193 -7.78 -5.40 5.29
C TRP A 193 -6.66 -5.48 6.34
N ASN A 194 -5.77 -6.46 6.25
CA ASN A 194 -4.64 -6.59 7.16
C ASN A 194 -3.71 -5.37 7.08
N LEU A 195 -3.40 -4.91 5.87
CA LEU A 195 -2.61 -3.68 5.65
C LEU A 195 -3.29 -2.43 6.26
N TYR A 196 -4.62 -2.35 6.15
CA TYR A 196 -5.37 -1.29 6.80
C TYR A 196 -5.28 -1.36 8.33
N MET A 197 -5.39 -2.55 8.90
CA MET A 197 -5.29 -2.77 10.35
C MET A 197 -3.89 -2.48 10.92
N GLU A 198 -2.84 -2.58 10.11
CA GLU A 198 -1.48 -2.16 10.49
C GLU A 198 -1.34 -0.64 10.70
N GLY A 199 -2.26 0.14 10.17
CA GLY A 199 -2.28 1.60 10.28
C GLY A 199 -1.22 2.31 9.43
N SER A 200 -1.30 3.64 9.37
CA SER A 200 -0.43 4.48 8.53
C SER A 200 1.03 4.52 8.99
N GLY A 201 1.32 4.09 10.21
CA GLY A 201 2.67 4.18 10.77
C GLY A 201 3.11 5.63 11.11
N SER A 202 2.24 6.61 10.87
CA SER A 202 2.44 7.96 11.35
C SER A 202 2.26 7.94 12.86
N ASP A 203 3.34 8.09 13.57
CA ASP A 203 3.45 8.09 15.01
C ASP A 203 2.90 6.90 15.80
N LYS A 204 3.78 6.37 16.59
CA LYS A 204 3.48 5.49 17.74
C LYS A 204 3.26 4.01 17.39
N GLY A 205 4.17 3.42 16.64
CA GLY A 205 4.31 1.97 16.44
C GLY A 205 3.75 1.09 17.56
N LEU A 206 4.54 0.65 18.49
CA LEU A 206 4.11 -0.14 19.65
C LEU A 206 3.14 0.60 20.58
N ALA A 207 3.24 1.93 20.71
CA ALA A 207 2.34 2.72 21.56
C ALA A 207 0.88 2.72 21.07
N ASN A 208 0.63 2.62 19.75
CA ASN A 208 -0.74 2.50 19.24
C ASN A 208 -1.32 1.09 19.37
N LEU A 209 -0.49 0.05 19.30
CA LEU A 209 -0.90 -1.31 19.64
C LEU A 209 -1.25 -1.40 21.13
N VAL A 210 -0.42 -0.82 21.97
CA VAL A 210 -0.58 -0.77 23.43
C VAL A 210 -1.83 0.02 23.81
N ASN A 211 -2.09 1.17 23.20
CA ASN A 211 -3.28 1.98 23.45
C ASN A 211 -4.59 1.38 22.91
N ARG A 212 -4.52 0.39 22.03
CA ARG A 212 -5.70 -0.34 21.52
C ARG A 212 -6.13 -1.50 22.40
N TYR A 213 -5.22 -2.05 23.21
CA TYR A 213 -5.46 -3.20 24.07
C TYR A 213 -5.16 -2.81 25.52
N ASN A 214 -6.19 -2.55 26.30
CA ASN A 214 -6.06 -2.47 27.74
C ASN A 214 -5.75 -3.88 28.27
N MET A 215 -4.49 -4.15 28.59
CA MET A 215 -4.11 -5.40 29.23
C MET A 215 -4.15 -5.24 30.75
N ASN A 216 -5.11 -5.89 31.38
CA ASN A 216 -5.18 -6.03 32.83
C ASN A 216 -4.80 -7.45 33.21
N ILE A 217 -3.74 -7.61 33.97
CA ILE A 217 -3.39 -8.88 34.59
C ILE A 217 -3.95 -8.86 36.02
N SER A 218 -4.93 -9.70 36.29
CA SER A 218 -5.47 -9.87 37.63
C SER A 218 -5.05 -11.24 38.18
N LEU A 219 -4.46 -11.21 39.36
CA LEU A 219 -4.19 -12.40 40.15
C LEU A 219 -5.43 -12.67 41.02
N MET A 220 -6.08 -13.83 40.78
CA MET A 220 -7.24 -14.24 41.56
C MET A 220 -6.83 -15.29 42.61
N ARG A 221 -7.30 -15.13 43.80
CA ARG A 221 -7.21 -16.11 44.88
C ARG A 221 -8.62 -16.32 45.44
N ASP A 222 -9.03 -17.56 45.49
CA ASP A 222 -10.36 -17.96 46.02
C ASP A 222 -11.54 -17.20 45.36
N ASN A 223 -11.49 -17.04 44.03
CA ASN A 223 -12.45 -16.26 43.23
C ASN A 223 -12.50 -14.75 43.54
N ALA A 224 -11.58 -14.22 44.32
CA ALA A 224 -11.43 -12.78 44.56
C ALA A 224 -10.15 -12.25 43.89
N VAL A 225 -10.21 -11.04 43.31
CA VAL A 225 -9.05 -10.40 42.74
C VAL A 225 -8.10 -9.99 43.87
N ALA A 226 -7.00 -10.72 44.04
CA ALA A 226 -6.00 -10.42 45.03
C ALA A 226 -5.09 -9.25 44.61
N ARG A 227 -4.84 -9.09 43.33
CA ARG A 227 -4.03 -7.99 42.76
C ARG A 227 -4.35 -7.80 41.30
N SER A 228 -4.54 -6.57 40.88
CA SER A 228 -4.62 -6.22 39.47
C SER A 228 -3.50 -5.24 39.11
N ILE A 229 -2.85 -5.47 38.00
CA ILE A 229 -1.85 -4.58 37.41
C ILE A 229 -2.38 -4.20 36.01
N SER A 230 -2.69 -2.91 35.87
CA SER A 230 -2.92 -2.34 34.54
C SER A 230 -1.55 -2.08 33.93
N LEU A 231 -1.29 -2.65 32.76
CA LEU A 231 -0.02 -2.45 32.06
C LEU A 231 -0.05 -1.20 31.19
N PHE A 232 -1.24 -0.65 30.91
CA PHE A 232 -1.45 0.62 30.18
C PHE A 232 -2.81 1.22 30.56
#